data_f082fb8f80bbef403e8f0384e9e66734
#
_entry.id   f082fb8f80bbef403e8f0384e9e66734
#
_cell.length_a   1.000
_cell.length_b   1.000
_cell.length_c   1.000
_cell.angle_alpha   90.00
_cell.angle_beta   90.00
_cell.angle_gamma   90.00
#
_symmetry.space_group_name_H-M   'P 1'
#
loop_
_entity.id
_entity.type
_entity.pdbx_description
1 polymer ?
#
loop_
_entity_poly.entity_id
_entity_poly.type
_entity_poly.pdbx_seq_one_letter_code
_entity_poly.pdbx_strand_id
1 'polypeptide(L)'
;MAQSTTELQTQTFLKSLGFPALMVHDAQEHFDFTRSGRRILVIGPMGSGKTEFSSRVWRDSKVALKKSDTVAALTTTGEADRRRIFFIRSMLDKGRFPDYPDDALAFRGGFERLGDSIAHISNSFELEEVLEKTPRAGTWIIDEASFYDERIAYVVSNASKSRGLNFIFPTLILNFRKDIFNHTARLLLETATEIIPLTAYCEHKDCIVDSLYTYRYYSVDGEECPALYFDPLIIVGGDTHKDNPLEPNYCTRCDKHHYLPGKEYTYLNLKPLGEKAATGQIEPLLEELYNIKNDLTASQLYQQLQKRYDHEEDQRINMNALKVPLIAERALMFLFAEQNLLTEDQLIAITEKLDLNRDYLSRTLANNRRPVNLDQKVMWDLL
;
A
#
# COMPACT_ATOMS: atom_id res chain seq x y z
N MET A 1 -3.53 -33.49 1.19
CA MET A 1 -3.88 -32.58 0.08
C MET A 1 -4.28 -33.45 -1.09
N ALA A 2 -5.43 -33.21 -1.71
CA ALA A 2 -5.84 -33.94 -2.91
C ALA A 2 -4.97 -33.46 -4.08
N GLN A 3 -4.38 -34.40 -4.84
CA GLN A 3 -3.63 -34.09 -6.05
C GLN A 3 -4.55 -33.45 -7.08
N SER A 4 -4.06 -32.45 -7.81
CA SER A 4 -4.84 -31.86 -8.90
C SER A 4 -5.07 -32.87 -10.02
N THR A 5 -6.17 -32.74 -10.76
CA THR A 5 -6.46 -33.64 -11.91
C THR A 5 -5.36 -33.60 -12.95
N THR A 6 -4.76 -32.44 -13.17
CA THR A 6 -3.63 -32.24 -14.12
C THR A 6 -2.37 -32.96 -13.65
N GLU A 7 -2.07 -32.89 -12.34
CA GLU A 7 -0.93 -33.59 -11.75
C GLU A 7 -1.05 -35.10 -11.94
N LEU A 8 -2.22 -35.69 -11.68
CA LEU A 8 -2.51 -37.10 -11.84
C LEU A 8 -2.37 -37.54 -13.32
N GLN A 9 -2.88 -36.78 -14.26
CA GLN A 9 -2.76 -37.05 -15.70
C GLN A 9 -1.30 -37.02 -16.16
N THR A 10 -0.54 -36.00 -15.72
CA THR A 10 0.89 -35.86 -16.07
C THR A 10 1.72 -37.01 -15.51
N GLN A 11 1.49 -37.41 -14.26
CA GLN A 11 2.16 -38.57 -13.66
C GLN A 11 1.85 -39.87 -14.41
N THR A 12 0.60 -40.10 -14.81
CA THR A 12 0.18 -41.26 -15.57
C THR A 12 0.88 -41.31 -16.94
N PHE A 13 0.94 -40.19 -17.62
CA PHE A 13 1.65 -40.04 -18.89
C PHE A 13 3.15 -40.31 -18.76
N LEU A 14 3.85 -39.73 -17.79
CA LEU A 14 5.27 -39.94 -17.55
C LEU A 14 5.56 -41.42 -17.23
N LYS A 15 4.71 -42.06 -16.42
CA LYS A 15 4.82 -43.48 -16.11
C LYS A 15 4.67 -44.34 -17.35
N SER A 16 3.78 -44.00 -18.29
CA SER A 16 3.60 -44.72 -19.56
C SER A 16 4.84 -44.65 -20.47
N LEU A 17 5.67 -43.60 -20.30
CA LEU A 17 6.95 -43.42 -20.99
C LEU A 17 8.12 -44.09 -20.26
N GLY A 18 7.91 -44.82 -19.15
CA GLY A 18 8.93 -45.51 -18.40
C GLY A 18 9.74 -44.65 -17.43
N PHE A 19 9.30 -43.42 -17.15
CA PHE A 19 9.96 -42.57 -16.16
C PHE A 19 9.58 -42.97 -14.73
N PRO A 20 10.51 -42.83 -13.76
CA PRO A 20 10.20 -43.09 -12.36
C PRO A 20 9.13 -42.08 -11.85
N ALA A 21 8.56 -42.33 -10.68
CA ALA A 21 7.66 -41.40 -10.03
C ALA A 21 8.39 -40.07 -9.77
N LEU A 22 7.98 -39.05 -10.49
CA LEU A 22 8.51 -37.68 -10.37
C LEU A 22 7.50 -36.80 -9.64
N MET A 23 7.98 -35.85 -8.85
CA MET A 23 7.12 -34.79 -8.31
C MET A 23 6.77 -33.85 -9.47
N VAL A 24 5.49 -33.77 -9.78
CA VAL A 24 4.97 -32.85 -10.81
C VAL A 24 4.42 -31.63 -10.11
N HIS A 25 4.90 -30.46 -10.51
CA HIS A 25 4.38 -29.18 -10.05
C HIS A 25 3.45 -28.58 -11.12
N ASP A 26 2.43 -27.88 -10.69
CA ASP A 26 1.58 -27.13 -11.61
C ASP A 26 2.43 -26.07 -12.33
N ALA A 27 2.34 -26.03 -13.65
CA ALA A 27 2.95 -24.97 -14.43
C ALA A 27 2.24 -23.63 -14.16
N GLN A 28 2.97 -22.54 -14.34
CA GLN A 28 2.32 -21.23 -14.33
C GLN A 28 1.31 -21.16 -15.49
N GLU A 29 0.04 -21.07 -15.15
CA GLU A 29 -1.01 -20.94 -16.14
C GLU A 29 -1.01 -19.55 -16.78
N HIS A 30 -1.36 -19.49 -18.08
CA HIS A 30 -1.66 -18.23 -18.75
C HIS A 30 -2.92 -17.62 -18.16
N PHE A 31 -3.04 -16.29 -18.26
CA PHE A 31 -4.25 -15.62 -17.78
C PHE A 31 -5.47 -16.06 -18.61
N ASP A 32 -6.51 -16.49 -17.92
CA ASP A 32 -7.75 -16.94 -18.55
C ASP A 32 -8.65 -15.75 -18.92
N PHE A 33 -8.64 -15.37 -20.19
CA PHE A 33 -9.50 -14.33 -20.76
C PHE A 33 -10.93 -14.81 -21.07
N THR A 34 -11.23 -16.10 -20.96
CA THR A 34 -12.54 -16.66 -21.32
C THR A 34 -13.62 -16.30 -20.29
N ARG A 35 -13.24 -16.15 -19.03
CA ARG A 35 -14.15 -15.81 -17.95
C ARG A 35 -14.42 -14.32 -17.89
N SER A 36 -15.68 -13.93 -17.68
CA SER A 36 -16.12 -12.53 -17.61
C SER A 36 -16.52 -12.12 -16.20
N GLY A 37 -16.56 -10.81 -15.95
CA GLY A 37 -17.08 -10.27 -14.70
C GLY A 37 -16.20 -10.51 -13.49
N ARG A 38 -14.89 -10.73 -13.71
CA ARG A 38 -13.91 -11.00 -12.64
C ARG A 38 -13.41 -9.72 -12.00
N ARG A 39 -13.27 -9.74 -10.70
CA ARG A 39 -12.60 -8.70 -9.90
C ARG A 39 -11.53 -9.38 -9.06
N ILE A 40 -10.31 -9.33 -9.55
CA ILE A 40 -9.17 -10.11 -9.06
C ILE A 40 -8.26 -9.19 -8.24
N LEU A 41 -8.13 -9.46 -6.96
CA LEU A 41 -7.14 -8.82 -6.11
C LEU A 41 -5.81 -9.58 -6.19
N VAL A 42 -4.75 -8.90 -6.61
CA VAL A 42 -3.37 -9.40 -6.54
C VAL A 42 -2.71 -8.72 -5.35
N ILE A 43 -2.64 -9.41 -4.24
CA ILE A 43 -2.21 -8.87 -2.95
C ILE A 43 -0.81 -9.38 -2.58
N GLY A 44 -0.07 -8.58 -1.84
CA GLY A 44 1.25 -8.94 -1.34
C GLY A 44 2.03 -7.72 -0.87
N PRO A 45 3.14 -7.92 -0.15
CA PRO A 45 3.98 -6.84 0.34
C PRO A 45 4.68 -6.11 -0.80
N MET A 46 5.43 -5.07 -0.49
CA MET A 46 6.33 -4.45 -1.46
C MET A 46 7.37 -5.49 -1.93
N GLY A 47 7.67 -5.47 -3.23
CA GLY A 47 8.64 -6.43 -3.80
C GLY A 47 8.10 -7.84 -4.05
N SER A 48 6.83 -8.14 -3.79
CA SER A 48 6.22 -9.47 -4.02
C SER A 48 5.94 -9.82 -5.49
N GLY A 49 6.24 -8.93 -6.43
CA GLY A 49 6.02 -9.18 -7.86
C GLY A 49 4.61 -8.85 -8.38
N LYS A 50 3.82 -8.01 -7.68
CA LYS A 50 2.51 -7.57 -8.16
C LYS A 50 2.56 -6.95 -9.55
N THR A 51 3.52 -6.07 -9.80
CA THR A 51 3.72 -5.45 -11.12
C THR A 51 4.19 -6.46 -12.16
N GLU A 52 5.03 -7.43 -11.78
CA GLU A 52 5.44 -8.52 -12.68
C GLU A 52 4.24 -9.42 -13.07
N PHE A 53 3.32 -9.66 -12.14
CA PHE A 53 2.06 -10.33 -12.46
C PHE A 53 1.27 -9.55 -13.53
N SER A 54 1.15 -8.23 -13.39
CA SER A 54 0.50 -7.35 -14.36
C SER A 54 1.18 -7.40 -15.74
N SER A 55 2.51 -7.38 -15.75
CA SER A 55 3.34 -7.49 -16.95
C SER A 55 3.13 -8.85 -17.65
N ARG A 56 3.02 -9.94 -16.88
CA ARG A 56 2.71 -11.28 -17.42
C ARG A 56 1.34 -11.30 -18.08
N VAL A 57 0.30 -10.76 -17.42
CA VAL A 57 -1.05 -10.68 -18.00
C VAL A 57 -1.05 -9.86 -19.29
N TRP A 58 -0.28 -8.76 -19.34
CA TRP A 58 -0.09 -7.97 -20.55
C TRP A 58 0.54 -8.76 -21.69
N ARG A 59 1.61 -9.53 -21.40
CA ARG A 59 2.26 -10.40 -22.39
C ARG A 59 1.33 -11.49 -22.90
N ASP A 60 0.56 -12.12 -22.00
CA ASP A 60 -0.48 -13.11 -22.36
C ASP A 60 -1.55 -12.50 -23.28
N SER A 61 -1.99 -11.27 -23.03
CA SER A 61 -2.89 -10.52 -23.88
C SER A 61 -2.36 -10.38 -25.32
N LYS A 62 -1.08 -9.97 -25.46
CA LYS A 62 -0.46 -9.83 -26.79
C LYS A 62 -0.41 -11.16 -27.55
N VAL A 63 -0.21 -12.27 -26.85
CA VAL A 63 -0.25 -13.60 -27.46
C VAL A 63 -1.68 -13.97 -27.83
N ALA A 64 -2.64 -13.75 -26.94
CA ALA A 64 -4.05 -14.07 -27.17
C ALA A 64 -4.66 -13.27 -28.33
N LEU A 65 -4.29 -11.98 -28.48
CA LEU A 65 -4.74 -11.13 -29.57
C LEU A 65 -4.24 -11.54 -30.96
N LYS A 66 -3.18 -12.36 -31.03
CA LYS A 66 -2.72 -12.94 -32.31
C LYS A 66 -3.58 -14.14 -32.76
N LYS A 67 -4.45 -14.65 -31.91
CA LYS A 67 -5.41 -15.69 -32.26
C LYS A 67 -6.58 -15.07 -33.02
N SER A 68 -7.32 -15.91 -33.78
CA SER A 68 -8.44 -15.48 -34.59
C SER A 68 -9.46 -14.62 -33.83
N ASP A 69 -10.00 -13.57 -34.45
CA ASP A 69 -11.09 -12.74 -33.96
C ASP A 69 -12.40 -13.53 -33.78
N THR A 70 -12.51 -14.73 -34.36
CA THR A 70 -13.69 -15.61 -34.30
C THR A 70 -13.82 -16.41 -33.01
N VAL A 71 -13.00 -16.16 -31.98
CA VAL A 71 -13.22 -16.78 -30.66
C VAL A 71 -14.42 -16.07 -29.99
N ALA A 72 -15.63 -16.40 -30.43
CA ALA A 72 -16.90 -15.77 -30.06
C ALA A 72 -17.16 -15.72 -28.53
N ALA A 73 -16.48 -16.55 -27.74
CA ALA A 73 -16.63 -16.57 -26.28
C ALA A 73 -15.91 -15.40 -25.55
N LEU A 74 -15.13 -14.58 -26.26
CA LEU A 74 -14.30 -13.52 -25.66
C LEU A 74 -14.89 -12.13 -25.74
N THR A 75 -15.86 -11.94 -26.64
CA THR A 75 -16.64 -10.71 -26.75
C THR A 75 -17.90 -10.83 -25.90
N THR A 76 -18.12 -9.87 -25.01
CA THR A 76 -19.37 -9.70 -24.29
C THR A 76 -20.41 -9.04 -25.21
N THR A 77 -21.65 -8.94 -24.75
CA THR A 77 -22.68 -8.12 -25.41
C THR A 77 -22.19 -6.67 -25.54
N GLY A 78 -21.55 -6.35 -26.65
CA GLY A 78 -20.93 -5.07 -26.89
C GLY A 78 -19.56 -5.20 -27.55
N GLU A 79 -18.84 -4.12 -27.60
CA GLU A 79 -17.55 -4.01 -28.30
C GLU A 79 -16.33 -4.46 -27.49
N ALA A 80 -16.49 -4.78 -26.18
CA ALA A 80 -15.38 -5.07 -25.29
C ALA A 80 -14.79 -6.47 -25.53
N ASP A 81 -13.51 -6.53 -25.83
CA ASP A 81 -12.74 -7.76 -25.97
C ASP A 81 -11.88 -7.95 -24.71
N ARG A 82 -12.12 -9.03 -23.96
CA ARG A 82 -11.39 -9.32 -22.70
C ARG A 82 -9.89 -9.53 -22.90
N ARG A 83 -9.42 -9.85 -24.09
CA ARG A 83 -8.00 -9.90 -24.42
C ARG A 83 -7.36 -8.52 -24.52
N ARG A 84 -8.15 -7.44 -24.72
CA ARG A 84 -7.66 -6.06 -24.77
C ARG A 84 -7.55 -5.52 -23.35
N ILE A 85 -6.33 -5.22 -22.94
CA ILE A 85 -6.04 -4.70 -21.62
C ILE A 85 -5.87 -3.19 -21.66
N PHE A 86 -6.38 -2.52 -20.62
CA PHE A 86 -6.13 -1.12 -20.35
C PHE A 86 -5.62 -0.94 -18.91
N PHE A 87 -4.60 -0.13 -18.74
CA PHE A 87 -3.99 0.16 -17.46
C PHE A 87 -4.48 1.48 -16.90
N ILE A 88 -4.72 1.50 -15.61
CA ILE A 88 -5.00 2.70 -14.82
C ILE A 88 -3.91 2.84 -13.77
N ARG A 89 -3.28 4.01 -13.73
CA ARG A 89 -2.30 4.39 -12.73
C ARG A 89 -2.71 5.65 -11.99
N SER A 90 -2.26 5.78 -10.74
CA SER A 90 -2.49 6.97 -9.94
C SER A 90 -1.63 8.13 -10.43
N MET A 91 -2.19 9.35 -10.47
CA MET A 91 -1.41 10.57 -10.66
C MET A 91 -0.31 10.75 -9.60
N LEU A 92 -0.51 10.20 -8.39
CA LEU A 92 0.51 10.21 -7.34
C LEU A 92 1.77 9.42 -7.72
N ASP A 93 1.64 8.46 -8.63
CA ASP A 93 2.72 7.59 -9.08
C ASP A 93 3.56 8.19 -10.22
N LYS A 94 3.07 9.26 -10.83
CA LYS A 94 3.71 9.88 -12.00
C LYS A 94 5.14 10.39 -11.73
N GLY A 95 5.41 10.82 -10.51
CA GLY A 95 6.73 11.28 -10.07
C GLY A 95 7.65 10.19 -9.51
N ARG A 96 7.15 8.97 -9.36
CA ARG A 96 7.89 7.88 -8.68
C ARG A 96 9.00 7.29 -9.54
N PHE A 97 8.82 7.31 -10.86
CA PHE A 97 9.76 6.76 -11.84
C PHE A 97 10.09 7.79 -12.92
N PRO A 98 10.82 8.87 -12.58
CA PRO A 98 11.07 9.99 -13.52
C PRO A 98 11.89 9.58 -14.73
N ASP A 99 12.67 8.50 -14.64
CA ASP A 99 13.55 8.01 -15.71
C ASP A 99 12.82 7.13 -16.74
N TYR A 100 11.56 6.79 -16.51
CA TYR A 100 10.78 5.97 -17.42
C TYR A 100 9.74 6.78 -18.19
N PRO A 101 9.38 6.35 -19.42
CA PRO A 101 8.33 7.00 -20.19
C PRO A 101 6.97 6.97 -19.45
N ASP A 102 6.12 7.97 -19.69
CA ASP A 102 4.78 8.07 -19.08
C ASP A 102 3.89 6.86 -19.40
N ASP A 103 4.12 6.18 -20.54
CA ASP A 103 3.44 4.97 -20.98
C ASP A 103 4.11 3.68 -20.50
N ALA A 104 5.05 3.77 -19.57
CA ALA A 104 5.76 2.60 -19.08
C ALA A 104 5.08 1.93 -17.89
N LEU A 105 4.99 0.61 -17.92
CA LEU A 105 4.78 -0.22 -16.76
C LEU A 105 6.15 -0.60 -16.19
N ALA A 106 6.57 0.08 -15.14
CA ALA A 106 7.87 -0.12 -14.51
C ALA A 106 7.84 -1.29 -13.51
N PHE A 107 8.86 -2.15 -13.55
CA PHE A 107 9.09 -3.24 -12.61
C PHE A 107 10.58 -3.38 -12.30
N ARG A 108 10.93 -4.16 -11.28
CA ARG A 108 12.34 -4.36 -10.90
C ARG A 108 13.13 -4.96 -12.07
N GLY A 109 14.06 -4.19 -12.61
CA GLY A 109 14.94 -4.59 -13.72
C GLY A 109 14.49 -4.16 -15.11
N GLY A 110 13.41 -3.33 -15.23
CA GLY A 110 13.00 -2.80 -16.52
C GLY A 110 11.61 -2.20 -16.57
N PHE A 111 11.12 -2.05 -17.78
CA PHE A 111 9.75 -1.60 -18.04
C PHE A 111 9.22 -2.17 -19.35
N GLU A 112 7.89 -2.22 -19.48
CA GLU A 112 7.21 -2.47 -20.74
C GLU A 112 6.45 -1.23 -21.19
N ARG A 113 6.47 -0.91 -22.49
CA ARG A 113 5.65 0.16 -23.05
C ARG A 113 4.23 -0.33 -23.31
N LEU A 114 3.27 0.43 -22.82
CA LEU A 114 1.84 0.16 -22.97
C LEU A 114 1.21 0.97 -24.12
N GLY A 115 1.91 2.03 -24.59
CA GLY A 115 1.40 2.95 -25.61
C GLY A 115 0.10 3.61 -25.16
N ASP A 116 -0.92 3.61 -26.04
CA ASP A 116 -2.24 4.20 -25.74
C ASP A 116 -3.11 3.37 -24.79
N SER A 117 -2.56 2.28 -24.23
CA SER A 117 -3.31 1.37 -23.34
C SER A 117 -3.14 1.72 -21.87
N ILE A 118 -2.85 2.97 -21.53
CA ILE A 118 -2.69 3.44 -20.17
C ILE A 118 -3.29 4.85 -19.99
N ALA A 119 -3.87 5.08 -18.81
CA ALA A 119 -4.28 6.41 -18.37
C ALA A 119 -3.89 6.64 -16.92
N HIS A 120 -3.58 7.88 -16.58
CA HIS A 120 -3.36 8.33 -15.21
C HIS A 120 -4.61 9.05 -14.72
N ILE A 121 -5.10 8.66 -13.55
CA ILE A 121 -6.30 9.24 -12.95
C ILE A 121 -6.06 9.62 -11.48
N SER A 122 -6.84 10.55 -10.99
CA SER A 122 -6.80 11.01 -9.61
C SER A 122 -7.95 10.44 -8.74
N ASN A 123 -9.07 10.07 -9.37
CA ASN A 123 -10.28 9.64 -8.66
C ASN A 123 -11.17 8.71 -9.51
N SER A 124 -12.23 8.21 -8.89
CA SER A 124 -13.15 7.26 -9.52
C SER A 124 -14.06 7.88 -10.61
N PHE A 125 -14.27 9.19 -10.62
CA PHE A 125 -15.04 9.85 -11.68
C PHE A 125 -14.26 9.84 -13.00
N GLU A 126 -12.96 10.13 -12.92
CA GLU A 126 -12.07 10.03 -14.09
C GLU A 126 -11.99 8.59 -14.60
N LEU A 127 -12.07 7.57 -13.71
CA LEU A 127 -12.15 6.17 -14.13
C LEU A 127 -13.39 5.92 -15.00
N GLU A 128 -14.57 6.39 -14.58
CA GLU A 128 -15.80 6.24 -15.38
C GLU A 128 -15.66 6.85 -16.76
N GLU A 129 -15.12 8.06 -16.85
CA GLU A 129 -14.88 8.70 -18.16
C GLU A 129 -13.94 7.88 -19.05
N VAL A 130 -12.87 7.32 -18.50
CA VAL A 130 -11.92 6.48 -19.24
C VAL A 130 -12.57 5.17 -19.68
N LEU A 131 -13.41 4.56 -18.83
CA LEU A 131 -14.20 3.36 -19.17
C LEU A 131 -15.16 3.61 -20.35
N GLU A 132 -15.76 4.79 -20.45
CA GLU A 132 -16.64 5.17 -21.55
C GLU A 132 -15.86 5.47 -22.84
N LYS A 133 -14.72 6.16 -22.73
CA LYS A 133 -13.86 6.51 -23.86
C LYS A 133 -13.13 5.30 -24.46
N THR A 134 -13.05 4.18 -23.73
CA THR A 134 -12.29 2.98 -24.12
C THR A 134 -13.18 1.72 -24.17
N PRO A 135 -14.26 1.71 -24.99
CA PRO A 135 -15.27 0.66 -24.97
C PRO A 135 -14.75 -0.72 -25.42
N ARG A 136 -13.63 -0.76 -26.16
CA ARG A 136 -13.03 -2.02 -26.66
C ARG A 136 -12.20 -2.78 -25.63
N ALA A 137 -11.79 -2.15 -24.52
CA ALA A 137 -11.02 -2.81 -23.47
C ALA A 137 -11.95 -3.66 -22.59
N GLY A 138 -11.69 -4.95 -22.53
CA GLY A 138 -12.47 -5.88 -21.72
C GLY A 138 -11.79 -6.33 -20.42
N THR A 139 -10.48 -6.07 -20.26
CA THR A 139 -9.72 -6.30 -19.03
C THR A 139 -9.01 -5.02 -18.61
N TRP A 140 -9.14 -4.67 -17.36
CA TRP A 140 -8.61 -3.44 -16.76
C TRP A 140 -7.66 -3.79 -15.62
N ILE A 141 -6.45 -3.25 -15.64
CA ILE A 141 -5.51 -3.37 -14.55
C ILE A 141 -5.42 -2.00 -13.86
N ILE A 142 -5.87 -1.93 -12.62
CA ILE A 142 -5.87 -0.70 -11.82
C ILE A 142 -4.79 -0.84 -10.76
N ASP A 143 -3.63 -0.22 -11.03
CA ASP A 143 -2.48 -0.29 -10.16
C ASP A 143 -2.72 0.50 -8.89
N GLU A 144 -2.26 -0.06 -7.76
CA GLU A 144 -2.39 0.53 -6.42
C GLU A 144 -3.82 1.03 -6.11
N ALA A 145 -4.83 0.21 -6.45
CA ALA A 145 -6.24 0.57 -6.36
C ALA A 145 -6.71 1.05 -4.97
N SER A 146 -6.03 0.62 -3.90
CA SER A 146 -6.30 1.06 -2.53
C SER A 146 -6.00 2.55 -2.28
N PHE A 147 -5.26 3.22 -3.16
CA PHE A 147 -4.97 4.66 -3.04
C PHE A 147 -6.05 5.56 -3.64
N TYR A 148 -7.06 5.04 -4.31
CA TYR A 148 -8.18 5.83 -4.82
C TYR A 148 -9.27 6.04 -3.75
N ASP A 149 -10.27 6.83 -4.10
CA ASP A 149 -11.46 7.03 -3.27
C ASP A 149 -12.32 5.74 -3.22
N GLU A 150 -13.17 5.64 -2.20
CA GLU A 150 -13.98 4.46 -1.89
C GLU A 150 -14.95 4.08 -3.02
N ARG A 151 -15.43 5.08 -3.75
CA ARG A 151 -16.38 4.88 -4.85
C ARG A 151 -15.82 3.98 -5.95
N ILE A 152 -14.48 3.87 -6.08
CA ILE A 152 -13.85 3.03 -7.11
C ILE A 152 -14.31 1.57 -7.02
N ALA A 153 -14.51 1.03 -5.82
CA ALA A 153 -14.97 -0.35 -5.62
C ALA A 153 -16.36 -0.60 -6.24
N TYR A 154 -17.22 0.39 -6.16
CA TYR A 154 -18.58 0.32 -6.73
C TYR A 154 -18.60 0.55 -8.23
N VAL A 155 -17.81 1.49 -8.73
CA VAL A 155 -17.65 1.74 -10.18
C VAL A 155 -17.22 0.46 -10.88
N VAL A 156 -16.16 -0.18 -10.41
CA VAL A 156 -15.64 -1.42 -11.00
C VAL A 156 -16.59 -2.59 -10.80
N SER A 157 -17.26 -2.70 -9.66
CA SER A 157 -18.26 -3.75 -9.42
C SER A 157 -19.45 -3.63 -10.37
N ASN A 158 -19.93 -2.42 -10.59
CA ASN A 158 -21.02 -2.15 -11.53
C ASN A 158 -20.59 -2.46 -12.97
N ALA A 159 -19.48 -1.94 -13.44
CA ALA A 159 -18.97 -2.19 -14.79
C ALA A 159 -18.67 -3.68 -15.03
N SER A 160 -18.15 -4.38 -14.03
CA SER A 160 -17.91 -5.83 -14.08
C SER A 160 -19.21 -6.62 -14.25
N LYS A 161 -20.27 -6.28 -13.49
CA LYS A 161 -21.57 -6.97 -13.52
C LYS A 161 -22.37 -6.62 -14.78
N SER A 162 -22.44 -5.34 -15.16
CA SER A 162 -23.29 -4.87 -16.24
C SER A 162 -22.70 -5.08 -17.64
N ARG A 163 -21.36 -4.99 -17.76
CA ARG A 163 -20.66 -5.08 -19.05
C ARG A 163 -19.77 -6.32 -19.17
N GLY A 164 -19.68 -7.17 -18.13
CA GLY A 164 -18.83 -8.35 -18.11
C GLY A 164 -17.33 -8.04 -18.16
N LEU A 165 -16.91 -6.84 -17.78
CA LEU A 165 -15.51 -6.43 -17.76
C LEU A 165 -14.74 -7.14 -16.65
N ASN A 166 -13.48 -7.46 -16.91
CA ASN A 166 -12.55 -7.98 -15.90
C ASN A 166 -11.72 -6.84 -15.32
N PHE A 167 -11.54 -6.87 -14.01
CA PHE A 167 -10.68 -5.93 -13.28
C PHE A 167 -9.63 -6.70 -12.48
N ILE A 168 -8.40 -6.22 -12.53
CA ILE A 168 -7.26 -6.76 -11.78
C ILE A 168 -6.70 -5.61 -10.95
N PHE A 169 -6.53 -5.85 -9.64
CA PHE A 169 -6.07 -4.85 -8.69
C PHE A 169 -4.77 -5.32 -8.04
N PRO A 170 -3.60 -5.06 -8.64
CA PRO A 170 -2.33 -5.20 -7.95
C PRO A 170 -2.23 -4.09 -6.91
N THR A 171 -2.36 -4.43 -5.63
CA THR A 171 -2.44 -3.42 -4.57
C THR A 171 -1.97 -3.93 -3.21
N LEU A 172 -1.60 -2.99 -2.34
CA LEU A 172 -1.36 -3.26 -0.94
C LEU A 172 -2.70 -3.35 -0.21
N ILE A 173 -2.95 -4.50 0.42
CA ILE A 173 -4.12 -4.68 1.29
C ILE A 173 -3.77 -4.42 2.75
N LEU A 174 -2.53 -4.74 3.15
CA LEU A 174 -2.03 -4.47 4.48
C LEU A 174 -1.06 -3.29 4.46
N ASN A 175 -1.19 -2.42 5.45
CA ASN A 175 -0.23 -1.36 5.71
C ASN A 175 0.97 -1.89 6.52
N PHE A 176 1.92 -1.01 6.83
CA PHE A 176 3.10 -1.35 7.64
C PHE A 176 2.78 -1.77 9.08
N ARG A 177 1.55 -1.54 9.55
CA ARG A 177 1.05 -1.97 10.88
C ARG A 177 0.43 -3.35 10.87
N LYS A 178 0.41 -4.03 9.71
CA LYS A 178 -0.32 -5.30 9.45
C LYS A 178 -1.85 -5.17 9.54
N ASP A 179 -2.37 -3.96 9.53
CA ASP A 179 -3.80 -3.68 9.48
C ASP A 179 -4.26 -3.51 8.02
N ILE A 180 -5.55 -3.63 7.75
CA ILE A 180 -6.12 -3.30 6.44
C ILE A 180 -5.76 -1.85 6.12
N PHE A 181 -5.22 -1.63 4.91
CA PHE A 181 -4.59 -0.36 4.52
C PHE A 181 -5.51 0.83 4.75
N ASN A 182 -6.75 0.75 4.25
CA ASN A 182 -7.78 1.77 4.43
C ASN A 182 -9.18 1.22 4.08
N HIS A 183 -10.18 2.10 4.09
CA HIS A 183 -11.55 1.70 3.77
C HIS A 183 -11.71 1.25 2.31
N THR A 184 -11.04 1.90 1.36
CA THR A 184 -11.04 1.47 -0.06
C THR A 184 -10.52 0.04 -0.21
N ALA A 185 -9.40 -0.29 0.46
CA ALA A 185 -8.86 -1.65 0.46
C ALA A 185 -9.87 -2.68 1.00
N ARG A 186 -10.62 -2.33 2.05
CA ARG A 186 -11.69 -3.15 2.60
C ARG A 186 -12.81 -3.38 1.59
N LEU A 187 -13.30 -2.32 0.94
CA LEU A 187 -14.35 -2.42 -0.07
C LEU A 187 -13.93 -3.23 -1.31
N LEU A 188 -12.67 -3.11 -1.71
CA LEU A 188 -12.11 -3.93 -2.78
C LEU A 188 -12.12 -5.42 -2.40
N LEU A 189 -11.76 -5.76 -1.14
CA LEU A 189 -11.85 -7.14 -0.63
C LEU A 189 -13.30 -7.65 -0.62
N GLU A 190 -14.25 -6.86 -0.13
CA GLU A 190 -15.67 -7.23 -0.05
C GLU A 190 -16.31 -7.43 -1.43
N THR A 191 -15.83 -6.70 -2.44
CA THR A 191 -16.36 -6.78 -3.81
C THR A 191 -15.58 -7.72 -4.72
N ALA A 192 -14.43 -8.24 -4.31
CA ALA A 192 -13.61 -9.15 -5.10
C ALA A 192 -14.33 -10.46 -5.42
N THR A 193 -13.99 -11.05 -6.57
CA THR A 193 -14.41 -12.42 -6.92
C THR A 193 -13.28 -13.43 -6.73
N GLU A 194 -12.04 -12.97 -6.77
CA GLU A 194 -10.84 -13.80 -6.70
C GLU A 194 -9.71 -13.05 -6.00
N ILE A 195 -8.85 -13.79 -5.30
CA ILE A 195 -7.65 -13.25 -4.64
C ILE A 195 -6.45 -14.09 -5.05
N ILE A 196 -5.39 -13.41 -5.48
CA ILE A 196 -4.09 -14.02 -5.79
C ILE A 196 -3.08 -13.48 -4.77
N PRO A 197 -2.76 -14.24 -3.72
CA PRO A 197 -1.75 -13.83 -2.75
C PRO A 197 -0.34 -14.06 -3.31
N LEU A 198 0.48 -13.04 -3.25
CA LEU A 198 1.91 -13.10 -3.55
C LEU A 198 2.70 -12.89 -2.27
N THR A 199 3.79 -13.63 -2.14
CA THR A 199 4.74 -13.48 -1.04
C THR A 199 6.07 -12.92 -1.54
N ALA A 200 6.91 -12.48 -0.63
CA ALA A 200 8.31 -12.20 -0.89
C ALA A 200 9.16 -12.72 0.27
N TYR A 201 10.41 -13.01 0.02
CA TYR A 201 11.33 -13.37 1.09
C TYR A 201 11.54 -12.20 2.03
N CYS A 202 11.66 -12.52 3.33
CA CYS A 202 12.09 -11.56 4.32
C CYS A 202 13.45 -10.97 3.94
N GLU A 203 13.54 -9.64 3.84
CA GLU A 203 14.76 -8.94 3.43
C GLU A 203 15.77 -8.74 4.61
N HIS A 204 15.51 -9.35 5.78
CA HIS A 204 16.53 -9.43 6.81
C HIS A 204 17.68 -10.36 6.34
N LYS A 205 18.92 -9.89 6.47
CA LYS A 205 20.13 -10.52 5.86
C LYS A 205 20.28 -12.01 6.10
N ASP A 206 19.80 -12.51 7.24
CA ASP A 206 19.96 -13.91 7.66
C ASP A 206 18.61 -14.67 7.64
N CYS A 207 17.65 -14.24 6.79
CA CYS A 207 16.32 -14.83 6.77
C CYS A 207 15.82 -15.08 5.33
N ILE A 208 15.30 -16.29 5.11
CA ILE A 208 14.70 -16.73 3.83
C ILE A 208 13.22 -17.11 3.99
N VAL A 209 12.58 -16.67 5.07
CA VAL A 209 11.17 -16.96 5.35
C VAL A 209 10.29 -16.10 4.45
N ASP A 210 9.30 -16.71 3.81
CA ASP A 210 8.25 -16.00 3.07
C ASP A 210 7.43 -15.09 3.98
N SER A 211 7.03 -13.95 3.46
CA SER A 211 6.23 -12.98 4.18
C SER A 211 5.19 -12.30 3.30
N LEU A 212 4.11 -11.87 3.96
CA LEU A 212 3.03 -11.06 3.41
C LEU A 212 3.08 -9.60 3.91
N TYR A 213 4.07 -9.23 4.73
CA TYR A 213 4.06 -7.96 5.43
C TYR A 213 5.05 -6.96 4.86
N THR A 214 4.56 -5.76 4.59
CA THR A 214 5.39 -4.59 4.31
C THR A 214 5.88 -3.99 5.62
N TYR A 215 7.18 -3.82 5.73
CA TYR A 215 7.86 -3.20 6.84
C TYR A 215 8.33 -1.80 6.46
N ARG A 216 8.15 -0.83 7.35
CA ARG A 216 8.61 0.55 7.20
C ARG A 216 9.70 0.85 8.21
N TYR A 217 10.81 1.43 7.72
CA TYR A 217 11.92 1.85 8.57
C TYR A 217 12.58 3.10 7.99
N TYR A 218 13.36 3.75 8.81
CA TYR A 218 14.20 4.91 8.45
C TYR A 218 15.66 4.54 8.59
N SER A 219 16.54 5.17 7.80
CA SER A 219 17.98 5.09 7.97
C SER A 219 18.45 6.34 8.71
N VAL A 220 18.97 6.18 9.91
CA VAL A 220 19.52 7.28 10.71
C VAL A 220 20.94 6.88 11.12
N ASP A 221 21.93 7.66 10.71
CA ASP A 221 23.35 7.38 10.97
C ASP A 221 23.79 5.97 10.54
N GLY A 222 23.19 5.45 9.46
CA GLY A 222 23.46 4.11 8.95
C GLY A 222 22.80 2.97 9.75
N GLU A 223 21.99 3.28 10.74
CA GLU A 223 21.23 2.31 11.50
C GLU A 223 19.79 2.16 11.01
N GLU A 224 19.25 0.94 11.08
CA GLU A 224 17.85 0.66 10.85
C GLU A 224 17.00 1.13 12.04
N CYS A 225 16.08 2.07 11.79
CA CYS A 225 15.18 2.64 12.77
C CYS A 225 13.74 2.32 12.40
N PRO A 226 13.06 1.39 13.08
CA PRO A 226 11.67 1.05 12.80
C PRO A 226 10.75 2.26 12.85
N ALA A 227 9.71 2.28 12.01
CA ALA A 227 8.65 3.26 12.15
C ALA A 227 7.90 3.04 13.46
N LEU A 228 7.52 4.12 14.13
CA LEU A 228 6.62 4.05 15.29
C LEU A 228 5.20 3.70 14.82
N TYR A 229 4.41 3.04 15.67
CA TYR A 229 3.05 2.62 15.31
C TYR A 229 2.16 3.79 14.85
N PHE A 230 2.34 4.99 15.42
CA PHE A 230 1.61 6.20 15.04
C PHE A 230 2.24 6.97 13.87
N ASP A 231 3.25 6.42 13.21
CA ASP A 231 3.81 7.05 12.01
C ASP A 231 2.71 7.23 10.94
N PRO A 232 2.62 8.37 10.22
CA PRO A 232 1.54 8.63 9.28
C PRO A 232 1.33 7.50 8.29
N LEU A 233 0.07 7.15 8.02
CA LEU A 233 -0.28 5.99 7.20
C LEU A 233 0.30 6.09 5.79
N ILE A 234 0.11 7.22 5.13
CA ILE A 234 0.58 7.45 3.76
C ILE A 234 1.80 8.36 3.78
N ILE A 235 2.96 7.76 3.54
CA ILE A 235 4.18 8.48 3.16
C ILE A 235 4.65 7.84 1.86
N VAL A 236 4.71 8.65 0.80
CA VAL A 236 5.14 8.16 -0.51
C VAL A 236 6.62 7.77 -0.45
N GLY A 237 6.88 6.49 -0.71
CA GLY A 237 8.23 5.93 -0.79
C GLY A 237 8.62 5.68 -2.25
N GLY A 238 9.89 5.33 -2.47
CA GLY A 238 10.41 4.83 -3.75
C GLY A 238 11.01 3.44 -3.59
N ASP A 239 11.42 2.83 -4.70
CA ASP A 239 12.03 1.49 -4.72
C ASP A 239 13.54 1.52 -4.42
N THR A 240 14.14 2.71 -4.33
CA THR A 240 15.55 2.89 -3.99
C THR A 240 15.74 3.16 -2.50
N HIS A 241 16.80 2.60 -1.93
CA HIS A 241 17.18 2.89 -0.55
C HIS A 241 17.46 4.39 -0.37
N LYS A 242 16.99 4.95 0.73
CA LYS A 242 17.11 6.36 1.08
C LYS A 242 17.86 6.48 2.40
N ASP A 243 18.92 7.27 2.38
CA ASP A 243 19.70 7.62 3.58
C ASP A 243 19.16 8.88 4.28
N ASN A 244 18.16 9.55 3.68
CA ASN A 244 17.50 10.69 4.31
C ASN A 244 16.60 10.21 5.47
N PRO A 245 16.88 10.60 6.74
CA PRO A 245 16.11 10.16 7.90
C PRO A 245 14.66 10.66 7.94
N LEU A 246 14.30 11.61 7.09
CA LEU A 246 12.93 12.10 6.94
C LEU A 246 12.08 11.25 5.98
N GLU A 247 12.72 10.42 5.17
CA GLU A 247 12.06 9.60 4.16
C GLU A 247 12.13 8.11 4.53
N PRO A 248 10.99 7.41 4.55
CA PRO A 248 10.98 6.01 4.91
C PRO A 248 11.50 5.12 3.80
N ASN A 249 12.07 4.02 4.21
CA ASN A 249 12.34 2.84 3.40
C ASN A 249 11.26 1.79 3.63
N TYR A 250 11.01 0.99 2.61
CA TYR A 250 10.06 -0.12 2.66
C TYR A 250 10.72 -1.39 2.20
N CYS A 251 10.47 -2.48 2.91
CA CYS A 251 10.92 -3.81 2.51
C CYS A 251 9.94 -4.87 3.02
N THR A 252 10.17 -6.13 2.67
CA THR A 252 9.39 -7.25 3.18
C THR A 252 10.06 -7.84 4.41
N ARG A 253 9.30 -8.06 5.49
CA ARG A 253 9.77 -8.70 6.73
C ARG A 253 8.78 -9.75 7.20
N CYS A 254 9.29 -10.90 7.67
CA CYS A 254 8.50 -11.90 8.38
C CYS A 254 8.15 -11.42 9.80
N ASP A 255 7.26 -12.15 10.48
CA ASP A 255 6.82 -11.77 11.83
C ASP A 255 7.97 -11.53 12.82
N LYS A 256 9.01 -12.36 12.76
CA LYS A 256 10.19 -12.25 13.65
C LYS A 256 10.97 -10.94 13.42
N HIS A 257 11.05 -10.47 12.18
CA HIS A 257 11.87 -9.32 11.81
C HIS A 257 11.05 -8.07 11.44
N HIS A 258 9.76 -8.07 11.76
CA HIS A 258 8.87 -6.93 11.58
C HIS A 258 8.73 -6.17 12.91
N TYR A 259 9.60 -5.23 13.13
CA TYR A 259 9.59 -4.39 14.32
C TYR A 259 8.58 -3.25 14.18
N LEU A 260 7.74 -3.04 15.21
CA LEU A 260 6.71 -2.01 15.20
C LEU A 260 6.47 -1.49 16.62
N PRO A 261 7.40 -0.68 17.15
CA PRO A 261 7.31 -0.15 18.49
C PRO A 261 6.22 0.93 18.62
N GLY A 262 5.80 1.17 19.86
CA GLY A 262 4.90 2.28 20.19
C GLY A 262 3.41 1.97 20.09
N LYS A 263 2.99 0.74 19.80
CA LYS A 263 1.55 0.40 19.74
C LYS A 263 0.84 0.63 21.07
N GLU A 264 1.43 0.16 22.16
CA GLU A 264 0.87 0.36 23.51
C GLU A 264 0.83 1.83 23.88
N TYR A 265 1.92 2.56 23.67
CA TYR A 265 1.97 4.00 23.87
C TYR A 265 0.85 4.71 23.07
N THR A 266 0.66 4.34 21.83
CA THR A 266 -0.36 4.96 20.96
C THR A 266 -1.74 4.83 21.57
N TYR A 267 -2.14 3.65 22.06
CA TYR A 267 -3.48 3.42 22.58
C TYR A 267 -3.66 3.78 24.05
N LEU A 268 -2.60 3.66 24.87
CA LEU A 268 -2.72 3.90 26.31
C LEU A 268 -2.35 5.32 26.73
N ASN A 269 -1.60 6.05 25.89
CA ASN A 269 -1.12 7.39 26.20
C ASN A 269 -1.54 8.40 25.11
N LEU A 270 -1.02 8.27 23.88
CA LEU A 270 -1.17 9.28 22.84
C LEU A 270 -2.66 9.52 22.46
N LYS A 271 -3.40 8.44 22.17
CA LYS A 271 -4.81 8.58 21.81
C LYS A 271 -5.66 9.15 22.95
N PRO A 272 -5.57 8.72 24.21
CA PRO A 272 -6.24 9.36 25.33
C PRO A 272 -5.89 10.84 25.53
N LEU A 273 -4.64 11.25 25.25
CA LEU A 273 -4.27 12.67 25.27
C LEU A 273 -4.99 13.45 24.15
N GLY A 274 -5.10 12.88 22.95
CA GLY A 274 -5.90 13.44 21.86
C GLY A 274 -7.39 13.53 22.20
N GLU A 275 -7.96 12.52 22.83
CA GLU A 275 -9.36 12.51 23.28
C GLU A 275 -9.63 13.61 24.33
N LYS A 276 -8.70 13.83 25.24
CA LYS A 276 -8.78 14.97 26.19
C LYS A 276 -8.70 16.31 25.48
N ALA A 277 -7.78 16.44 24.52
CA ALA A 277 -7.66 17.67 23.71
C ALA A 277 -8.93 17.96 22.90
N ALA A 278 -9.60 16.94 22.38
CA ALA A 278 -10.90 17.05 21.70
C ALA A 278 -12.02 17.62 22.62
N THR A 279 -11.90 17.46 23.93
CA THR A 279 -12.84 18.01 24.93
C THR A 279 -12.38 19.31 25.55
N GLY A 280 -11.36 19.97 24.99
CA GLY A 280 -10.83 21.27 25.47
C GLY A 280 -9.69 21.15 26.50
N GLN A 281 -9.26 19.94 26.88
CA GLN A 281 -8.12 19.74 27.80
C GLN A 281 -6.82 19.51 27.00
N ILE A 282 -6.33 20.55 26.34
CA ILE A 282 -5.21 20.45 25.38
C ILE A 282 -3.83 20.40 26.06
N GLU A 283 -3.68 20.96 27.27
CA GLU A 283 -2.37 21.11 27.94
C GLU A 283 -1.60 19.78 28.15
N PRO A 284 -2.24 18.65 28.53
CA PRO A 284 -1.50 17.40 28.69
C PRO A 284 -0.92 16.86 27.34
N LEU A 285 -1.61 17.10 26.23
CA LEU A 285 -1.08 16.76 24.91
C LEU A 285 0.08 17.66 24.52
N LEU A 286 -0.02 18.96 24.79
CA LEU A 286 1.06 19.91 24.52
C LEU A 286 2.32 19.57 25.30
N GLU A 287 2.18 19.21 26.59
CA GLU A 287 3.30 18.79 27.42
C GLU A 287 4.01 17.55 26.88
N GLU A 288 3.25 16.53 26.50
CA GLU A 288 3.84 15.31 25.92
C GLU A 288 4.54 15.60 24.58
N LEU A 289 3.90 16.33 23.65
CA LEU A 289 4.52 16.69 22.38
C LEU A 289 5.76 17.58 22.55
N TYR A 290 5.74 18.49 23.52
CA TYR A 290 6.88 19.31 23.88
C TYR A 290 8.05 18.46 24.37
N ASN A 291 7.78 17.49 25.27
CA ASN A 291 8.78 16.56 25.76
C ASN A 291 9.35 15.70 24.65
N ILE A 292 8.51 15.14 23.78
CA ILE A 292 8.95 14.38 22.60
C ILE A 292 9.90 15.19 21.72
N LYS A 293 9.61 16.48 21.52
CA LYS A 293 10.42 17.37 20.67
C LYS A 293 11.73 17.80 21.32
N ASN A 294 11.70 18.19 22.63
CA ASN A 294 12.80 18.94 23.25
C ASN A 294 13.57 18.16 24.33
N ASP A 295 12.91 17.21 25.00
CA ASP A 295 13.50 16.34 26.02
C ASP A 295 12.85 14.95 25.96
N LEU A 296 13.23 14.20 24.96
CA LEU A 296 12.61 12.89 24.68
C LEU A 296 12.62 11.96 25.91
N THR A 297 13.64 12.04 26.75
CA THR A 297 13.75 11.19 27.96
C THR A 297 12.68 11.48 29.00
N ALA A 298 12.14 12.70 29.02
CA ALA A 298 11.03 13.09 29.89
C ALA A 298 9.65 12.64 29.35
N SER A 299 9.56 12.26 28.06
CA SER A 299 8.30 11.86 27.44
C SER A 299 7.78 10.51 27.95
N GLN A 300 6.46 10.37 27.98
CA GLN A 300 5.81 9.08 28.24
C GLN A 300 6.16 8.04 27.16
N LEU A 301 6.38 8.49 25.91
CA LEU A 301 6.82 7.64 24.81
C LEU A 301 8.14 6.93 25.15
N TYR A 302 9.17 7.69 25.52
CA TYR A 302 10.47 7.13 25.88
C TYR A 302 10.36 6.15 27.05
N GLN A 303 9.71 6.57 28.13
CA GLN A 303 9.57 5.77 29.34
C GLN A 303 8.87 4.43 29.07
N GLN A 304 7.85 4.43 28.22
CA GLN A 304 7.13 3.21 27.91
C GLN A 304 7.91 2.27 27.00
N LEU A 305 8.59 2.80 25.98
CA LEU A 305 9.44 1.98 25.13
C LEU A 305 10.63 1.41 25.89
N GLN A 306 11.29 2.23 26.73
CA GLN A 306 12.39 1.79 27.58
C GLN A 306 11.96 0.65 28.51
N LYS A 307 10.85 0.80 29.21
CA LYS A 307 10.31 -0.25 30.08
C LYS A 307 10.10 -1.57 29.34
N ARG A 308 9.71 -1.51 28.05
CA ARG A 308 9.40 -2.69 27.25
C ARG A 308 10.62 -3.32 26.59
N TYR A 309 11.56 -2.53 26.05
CA TYR A 309 12.58 -3.01 25.13
C TYR A 309 14.02 -2.92 25.61
N ASP A 310 14.33 -2.11 26.63
CA ASP A 310 15.69 -1.86 27.07
C ASP A 310 16.35 -3.11 27.71
N HIS A 311 15.54 -4.03 28.19
CA HIS A 311 16.02 -5.23 28.90
C HIS A 311 16.19 -6.47 28.00
N GLU A 312 15.74 -6.40 26.75
CA GLU A 312 15.78 -7.51 25.79
C GLU A 312 16.74 -7.19 24.65
N GLU A 313 17.87 -7.86 24.60
CA GLU A 313 18.95 -7.59 23.65
C GLU A 313 18.47 -7.74 22.20
N ASP A 314 17.66 -8.76 21.91
CA ASP A 314 17.07 -9.00 20.58
C ASP A 314 16.03 -7.96 20.16
N GLN A 315 15.56 -7.11 21.08
CA GLN A 315 14.54 -6.09 20.81
C GLN A 315 15.04 -4.64 20.89
N ARG A 316 16.32 -4.44 21.16
CA ARG A 316 16.95 -3.10 21.20
C ARG A 316 16.72 -2.30 19.91
N ILE A 317 16.58 -2.97 18.78
CA ILE A 317 16.26 -2.32 17.51
C ILE A 317 14.98 -1.46 17.58
N ASN A 318 14.02 -1.86 18.44
CA ASN A 318 12.81 -1.07 18.64
C ASN A 318 13.09 0.30 19.28
N MET A 319 14.13 0.44 20.08
CA MET A 319 14.53 1.72 20.66
C MET A 319 15.13 2.67 19.61
N ASN A 320 15.68 2.15 18.51
CA ASN A 320 16.17 2.99 17.43
C ASN A 320 15.06 3.81 16.76
N ALA A 321 13.78 3.41 16.89
CA ALA A 321 12.66 4.21 16.44
C ALA A 321 12.63 5.63 17.01
N LEU A 322 13.21 5.83 18.19
CA LEU A 322 13.31 7.12 18.86
C LEU A 322 14.40 8.04 18.27
N LYS A 323 15.26 7.53 17.38
CA LYS A 323 16.25 8.33 16.63
C LYS A 323 15.64 9.00 15.41
N VAL A 324 14.45 8.55 14.96
CA VAL A 324 13.77 9.11 13.78
C VAL A 324 13.36 10.56 14.09
N PRO A 325 13.66 11.53 13.22
CA PRO A 325 13.31 12.93 13.48
C PRO A 325 11.79 13.17 13.34
N LEU A 326 11.35 14.30 13.89
CA LEU A 326 9.97 14.80 13.77
C LEU A 326 8.91 13.86 14.37
N ILE A 327 9.23 13.22 15.52
CA ILE A 327 8.29 12.30 16.19
C ILE A 327 7.04 13.05 16.67
N ALA A 328 7.18 14.28 17.17
CA ALA A 328 6.04 15.09 17.63
C ALA A 328 5.08 15.41 16.49
N GLU A 329 5.60 15.79 15.32
CA GLU A 329 4.84 16.02 14.10
C GLU A 329 4.10 14.75 13.64
N ARG A 330 4.76 13.59 13.71
CA ARG A 330 4.16 12.29 13.36
C ARG A 330 3.02 11.93 14.30
N ALA A 331 3.20 12.14 15.60
CA ALA A 331 2.16 11.93 16.62
C ALA A 331 0.96 12.85 16.39
N LEU A 332 1.22 14.13 16.09
CA LEU A 332 0.18 15.12 15.78
C LEU A 332 -0.61 14.73 14.52
N MET A 333 0.09 14.28 13.47
CA MET A 333 -0.54 13.78 12.24
C MET A 333 -1.43 12.57 12.48
N PHE A 334 -1.01 11.62 13.31
CA PHE A 334 -1.82 10.47 13.68
C PHE A 334 -3.14 10.91 14.35
N LEU A 335 -3.06 11.80 15.33
CA LEU A 335 -4.24 12.28 16.05
C LEU A 335 -5.20 13.07 15.15
N PHE A 336 -4.67 13.92 14.26
CA PHE A 336 -5.46 14.74 13.37
C PHE A 336 -6.00 13.97 12.16
N ALA A 337 -5.09 13.37 11.35
CA ALA A 337 -5.46 12.82 10.05
C ALA A 337 -6.10 11.44 10.13
N GLU A 338 -5.68 10.59 11.08
CA GLU A 338 -6.17 9.23 11.18
C GLU A 338 -7.26 9.06 12.25
N GLN A 339 -7.09 9.70 13.40
CA GLN A 339 -8.02 9.53 14.52
C GLN A 339 -9.16 10.57 14.56
N ASN A 340 -9.06 11.66 13.80
CA ASN A 340 -10.04 12.78 13.81
C ASN A 340 -10.28 13.35 15.20
N LEU A 341 -9.27 13.38 16.06
CA LEU A 341 -9.41 13.86 17.44
C LEU A 341 -9.12 15.35 17.60
N LEU A 342 -8.52 15.97 16.60
CA LEU A 342 -8.17 17.40 16.63
C LEU A 342 -8.89 18.15 15.53
N THR A 343 -9.26 19.40 15.81
CA THR A 343 -9.74 20.34 14.79
C THR A 343 -8.58 20.95 14.01
N GLU A 344 -8.86 21.59 12.87
CA GLU A 344 -7.84 22.33 12.10
C GLU A 344 -7.22 23.45 12.94
N ASP A 345 -8.04 24.17 13.70
CA ASP A 345 -7.58 25.26 14.57
C ASP A 345 -6.64 24.74 15.67
N GLN A 346 -6.96 23.58 16.27
CA GLN A 346 -6.08 22.95 17.24
C GLN A 346 -4.76 22.48 16.61
N LEU A 347 -4.80 21.90 15.41
CA LEU A 347 -3.60 21.51 14.67
C LEU A 347 -2.69 22.72 14.42
N ILE A 348 -3.25 23.82 13.91
CA ILE A 348 -2.52 25.05 13.61
C ILE A 348 -1.92 25.63 14.90
N ALA A 349 -2.73 25.76 15.95
CA ALA A 349 -2.31 26.31 17.23
C ALA A 349 -1.19 25.49 17.90
N ILE A 350 -1.31 24.15 17.94
CA ILE A 350 -0.25 23.26 18.45
C ILE A 350 1.03 23.43 17.63
N THR A 351 0.90 23.46 16.30
CA THR A 351 2.03 23.62 15.37
C THR A 351 2.78 24.93 15.65
N GLU A 352 2.05 26.04 15.88
CA GLU A 352 2.64 27.34 16.20
C GLU A 352 3.27 27.36 17.59
N LYS A 353 2.54 26.90 18.62
CA LYS A 353 3.01 26.92 20.03
C LYS A 353 4.26 26.10 20.24
N LEU A 354 4.37 24.97 19.59
CA LEU A 354 5.51 24.06 19.70
C LEU A 354 6.57 24.28 18.62
N ASP A 355 6.39 25.26 17.73
CA ASP A 355 7.27 25.51 16.58
C ASP A 355 7.60 24.22 15.82
N LEU A 356 6.55 23.48 15.42
CA LEU A 356 6.69 22.25 14.68
C LEU A 356 7.02 22.50 13.21
N ASN A 357 7.59 21.49 12.54
CA ASN A 357 8.02 21.58 11.13
C ASN A 357 6.81 21.66 10.19
N ARG A 358 6.47 22.89 9.75
CA ARG A 358 5.32 23.17 8.88
C ARG A 358 5.42 22.53 7.50
N ASP A 359 6.64 22.48 6.93
CA ASP A 359 6.85 21.89 5.59
C ASP A 359 6.58 20.39 5.61
N TYR A 360 7.06 19.70 6.65
CA TYR A 360 6.77 18.27 6.86
C TYR A 360 5.27 18.03 7.05
N LEU A 361 4.63 18.81 7.93
CA LEU A 361 3.20 18.68 8.20
C LEU A 361 2.37 18.93 6.94
N SER A 362 2.60 20.03 6.21
CA SER A 362 1.86 20.39 5.00
C SER A 362 1.96 19.29 3.93
N ARG A 363 3.19 18.78 3.68
CA ARG A 363 3.40 17.68 2.74
C ARG A 363 2.70 16.40 3.18
N THR A 364 2.76 16.07 4.47
CA THR A 364 2.14 14.86 5.01
C THR A 364 0.61 14.95 4.99
N LEU A 365 0.05 16.11 5.31
CA LEU A 365 -1.39 16.40 5.19
C LEU A 365 -1.89 16.22 3.75
N ALA A 366 -1.16 16.77 2.77
CA ALA A 366 -1.50 16.62 1.37
C ALA A 366 -1.49 15.14 0.92
N ASN A 367 -0.45 14.37 1.29
CA ASN A 367 -0.36 12.95 1.00
C ASN A 367 -1.52 12.13 1.61
N ASN A 368 -1.98 12.52 2.81
CA ASN A 368 -3.09 11.89 3.49
C ASN A 368 -4.47 12.49 3.10
N ARG A 369 -4.52 13.30 2.03
CA ARG A 369 -5.76 13.93 1.48
C ARG A 369 -6.52 14.79 2.47
N ARG A 370 -5.81 15.43 3.38
CA ARG A 370 -6.33 16.38 4.35
C ARG A 370 -5.52 17.67 4.36
N PRO A 371 -5.44 18.41 3.22
CA PRO A 371 -4.70 19.65 3.17
C PRO A 371 -5.28 20.69 4.12
N VAL A 372 -4.43 21.31 4.93
CA VAL A 372 -4.75 22.40 5.85
C VAL A 372 -3.79 23.55 5.60
N ASN A 373 -4.30 24.77 5.62
CA ASN A 373 -3.46 25.96 5.52
C ASN A 373 -2.85 26.29 6.91
N LEU A 374 -1.63 25.83 7.15
CA LEU A 374 -0.93 26.03 8.42
C LEU A 374 -0.44 27.47 8.67
N ASP A 375 -0.56 28.37 7.68
CA ASP A 375 -0.18 29.80 7.83
C ASP A 375 -1.35 30.66 8.33
N GLN A 376 -2.51 30.08 8.49
CA GLN A 376 -3.68 30.75 9.06
C GLN A 376 -3.41 31.07 10.53
N LYS A 377 -3.69 32.32 10.96
CA LYS A 377 -3.60 32.71 12.37
C LYS A 377 -4.84 32.23 13.12
N VAL A 378 -4.63 31.55 14.21
CA VAL A 378 -5.67 31.09 15.13
C VAL A 378 -5.46 31.75 16.50
N MET A 379 -6.54 32.25 17.12
CA MET A 379 -6.47 32.81 18.48
C MET A 379 -6.58 31.69 19.51
N TRP A 380 -5.58 31.57 20.38
CA TRP A 380 -5.53 30.59 21.46
C TRP A 380 -6.68 30.65 22.44
N ASP A 381 -7.21 31.86 22.66
CA ASP A 381 -8.31 32.11 23.62
C ASP A 381 -9.64 31.46 23.19
N LEU A 382 -9.70 30.89 22.00
CA LEU A 382 -10.88 30.20 21.44
C LEU A 382 -10.75 28.64 21.46
N LEU A 383 -9.64 28.11 21.93
CA LEU A 383 -9.35 26.66 22.00
C LEU A 383 -9.45 26.13 23.42
#